data_48e51b3b220a9c9de57b5a59efbe945d
#
_entry.id   48e51b3b220a9c9de57b5a59efbe945d
#
_cell.length_a   1.000
_cell.length_b   1.000
_cell.length_c   1.000
_cell.angle_alpha   90.00
_cell.angle_beta   90.00
_cell.angle_gamma   90.00
#
_symmetry.space_group_name_H-M   'P 1'
#
loop_
_entity.id
_entity.type
_entity.pdbx_description
1 polymer ?
#
loop_
_entity_poly.entity_id
_entity_poly.type
_entity_poly.pdbx_seq_one_letter_code
_entity_poly.pdbx_strand_id
1 'polypeptide(L)'
;EIRLQVGPLLIEDWLTDLRGSSANPQRLVLHTGRLKDRFDKVTREWALHLAACAAGHPLTTHLQAQDGRLTLPPLGRDAAQEHLDHIGHAWRQALCEPLPIACATAFAWLKGEEKDNGEYEARKQFESGFMHTGEQEKEPALARAWTDFDALLAPRHGDVSAFEYWTGQLYAPLYAHTQWHQPGEPA
;
A
#
# COMPACT_ATOMS: atom_id res chain seq x y z
N GLU A 1 19.14 -1.25 -12.87
CA GLU A 1 18.03 -1.59 -13.76
C GLU A 1 17.29 -2.77 -13.18
N ILE A 2 15.95 -2.70 -13.19
CA ILE A 2 15.07 -3.79 -12.81
C ILE A 2 14.33 -4.21 -14.08
N ARG A 3 14.36 -5.52 -14.37
CA ARG A 3 13.56 -6.12 -15.42
C ARG A 3 12.87 -7.36 -14.87
N LEU A 4 11.55 -7.34 -14.83
CA LEU A 4 10.75 -8.32 -14.11
C LEU A 4 9.45 -8.64 -14.85
N GLN A 5 9.10 -9.92 -14.92
CA GLN A 5 7.81 -10.38 -15.44
C GLN A 5 6.82 -10.54 -14.28
N VAL A 6 5.64 -9.90 -14.41
CA VAL A 6 4.53 -10.01 -13.45
C VAL A 6 3.28 -10.47 -14.23
N GLY A 7 3.02 -11.76 -14.22
CA GLY A 7 2.02 -12.34 -15.12
C GLY A 7 2.32 -11.96 -16.58
N PRO A 8 1.39 -11.33 -17.32
CA PRO A 8 1.64 -10.89 -18.70
C PRO A 8 2.35 -9.52 -18.78
N LEU A 9 2.59 -8.85 -17.66
CA LEU A 9 3.20 -7.53 -17.62
C LEU A 9 4.71 -7.63 -17.54
N LEU A 10 5.42 -6.78 -18.28
CA LEU A 10 6.85 -6.57 -18.14
C LEU A 10 7.09 -5.25 -17.42
N ILE A 11 7.77 -5.30 -16.28
CA ILE A 11 8.22 -4.12 -15.54
C ILE A 11 9.68 -3.88 -15.89
N GLU A 12 9.98 -2.70 -16.43
CA GLU A 12 11.34 -2.23 -16.69
C GLU A 12 11.48 -0.84 -16.07
N ASP A 13 12.39 -0.70 -15.11
CA ASP A 13 12.62 0.58 -14.44
C ASP A 13 14.04 0.65 -13.84
N TRP A 14 14.42 1.84 -13.38
CA TRP A 14 15.68 2.11 -12.70
C TRP A 14 15.43 2.34 -11.22
N LEU A 15 16.11 1.57 -10.39
CA LEU A 15 16.11 1.82 -8.95
C LEU A 15 17.06 2.96 -8.62
N THR A 16 16.51 4.05 -8.11
CA THR A 16 17.26 5.25 -7.71
C THR A 16 17.47 5.33 -6.20
N ASP A 17 18.24 6.30 -5.76
CA ASP A 17 18.43 6.64 -4.35
C ASP A 17 19.10 5.54 -3.52
N LEU A 18 19.89 4.71 -4.19
CA LEU A 18 20.64 3.63 -3.56
C LEU A 18 21.80 4.16 -2.71
N ARG A 19 21.99 3.55 -1.57
CA ARG A 19 23.05 3.82 -0.59
C ARG A 19 23.60 2.49 -0.05
N GLY A 20 24.67 2.58 0.72
CA GLY A 20 25.31 1.41 1.33
C GLY A 20 26.24 0.67 0.37
N SER A 21 26.54 -0.58 0.70
CA SER A 21 27.38 -1.47 -0.11
C SER A 21 26.54 -2.48 -0.89
N SER A 22 27.16 -3.18 -1.84
CA SER A 22 26.51 -4.26 -2.57
C SER A 22 26.07 -5.43 -1.66
N ALA A 23 26.72 -5.60 -0.51
CA ALA A 23 26.34 -6.62 0.48
C ALA A 23 25.18 -6.18 1.39
N ASN A 24 24.96 -4.87 1.53
CA ASN A 24 23.84 -4.31 2.31
C ASN A 24 23.30 -3.08 1.58
N PRO A 25 22.58 -3.28 0.47
CA PRO A 25 21.99 -2.19 -0.28
C PRO A 25 20.81 -1.58 0.48
N GLN A 26 20.76 -0.27 0.49
CA GLN A 26 19.69 0.52 1.09
C GLN A 26 19.16 1.52 0.08
N ARG A 27 17.90 1.85 0.18
CA ARG A 27 17.28 2.93 -0.56
C ARG A 27 16.76 3.97 0.42
N LEU A 28 17.13 5.23 0.22
CA LEU A 28 16.71 6.34 1.08
C LEU A 28 15.80 7.29 0.31
N VAL A 29 14.57 7.40 0.76
CA VAL A 29 13.54 8.29 0.21
C VAL A 29 13.23 9.39 1.20
N LEU A 30 13.24 10.64 0.76
CA LEU A 30 12.85 11.78 1.58
C LEU A 30 11.38 12.13 1.33
N HIS A 31 10.60 12.20 2.40
CA HIS A 31 9.20 12.61 2.36
C HIS A 31 9.02 13.95 3.09
N THR A 32 8.49 14.94 2.40
CA THR A 32 8.37 16.31 2.92
C THR A 32 7.27 16.51 3.97
N GLY A 33 6.36 15.53 4.13
CA GLY A 33 5.27 15.57 5.08
C GLY A 33 5.44 14.59 6.25
N ARG A 34 4.34 14.32 6.94
CA ARG A 34 4.25 13.29 7.98
C ARG A 34 3.85 11.96 7.35
N LEU A 35 4.41 10.87 7.86
CA LEU A 35 4.13 9.51 7.39
C LEU A 35 3.51 8.60 8.45
N LYS A 36 3.58 8.97 9.73
CA LYS A 36 2.97 8.15 10.78
C LYS A 36 1.48 7.93 10.49
N ASP A 37 1.07 6.68 10.44
CA ASP A 37 -0.31 6.28 10.09
C ASP A 37 -0.79 6.73 8.68
N ARG A 38 0.13 7.04 7.78
CA ARG A 38 -0.16 7.52 6.41
C ARG A 38 0.38 6.55 5.37
N PHE A 39 0.03 5.28 5.49
CA PHE A 39 0.46 4.22 4.57
C PHE A 39 -0.01 4.44 3.12
N ASP A 40 -1.10 5.19 2.94
CA ASP A 40 -1.59 5.65 1.63
C ASP A 40 -0.51 6.39 0.82
N LYS A 41 0.46 7.03 1.49
CA LYS A 41 1.59 7.73 0.87
C LYS A 41 2.80 6.84 0.56
N VAL A 42 2.75 5.57 0.96
CA VAL A 42 3.88 4.63 0.85
C VAL A 42 3.68 3.60 -0.26
N THR A 43 2.48 3.49 -0.82
CA THR A 43 2.11 2.44 -1.79
C THR A 43 3.02 2.39 -3.03
N ARG A 44 3.44 3.56 -3.56
CA ARG A 44 4.39 3.64 -4.68
C ARG A 44 5.75 3.05 -4.29
N GLU A 45 6.25 3.43 -3.12
CA GLU A 45 7.56 2.99 -2.63
C GLU A 45 7.55 1.50 -2.28
N TRP A 46 6.40 1.00 -1.83
CA TRP A 46 6.16 -0.42 -1.64
C TRP A 46 6.27 -1.21 -2.94
N ALA A 47 5.60 -0.78 -4.02
CA ALA A 47 5.68 -1.44 -5.32
C ALA A 47 7.12 -1.48 -5.87
N LEU A 48 7.88 -0.39 -5.74
CA LEU A 48 9.29 -0.33 -6.13
C LEU A 48 10.18 -1.24 -5.26
N HIS A 49 9.89 -1.31 -3.95
CA HIS A 49 10.59 -2.20 -3.02
C HIS A 49 10.36 -3.67 -3.38
N LEU A 50 9.10 -4.04 -3.64
CA LEU A 50 8.75 -5.39 -4.11
C LEU A 50 9.46 -5.73 -5.42
N ALA A 51 9.44 -4.81 -6.40
CA ALA A 51 10.08 -5.02 -7.69
C ALA A 51 11.59 -5.26 -7.57
N ALA A 52 12.27 -4.52 -6.67
CA ALA A 52 13.68 -4.75 -6.39
C ALA A 52 13.94 -6.13 -5.79
N CYS A 53 13.18 -6.51 -4.76
CA CYS A 53 13.32 -7.81 -4.09
C CYS A 53 13.01 -8.98 -5.04
N ALA A 54 11.94 -8.89 -5.83
CA ALA A 54 11.56 -9.91 -6.81
C ALA A 54 12.58 -10.04 -7.96
N ALA A 55 13.22 -8.94 -8.36
CA ALA A 55 14.31 -8.94 -9.34
C ALA A 55 15.63 -9.54 -8.79
N GLY A 56 15.67 -9.95 -7.52
CA GLY A 56 16.85 -10.52 -6.87
C GLY A 56 17.80 -9.48 -6.28
N HIS A 57 17.31 -8.27 -6.03
CA HIS A 57 18.03 -7.19 -5.37
C HIS A 57 17.40 -6.86 -4.00
N PRO A 58 17.48 -7.78 -3.01
CA PRO A 58 16.90 -7.51 -1.69
C PRO A 58 17.59 -6.30 -1.07
N LEU A 59 16.81 -5.33 -0.65
CA LEU A 59 17.31 -4.09 -0.06
C LEU A 59 16.39 -3.62 1.07
N THR A 60 16.92 -2.82 1.98
CA THR A 60 16.11 -2.08 2.94
C THR A 60 15.70 -0.73 2.34
N THR A 61 14.41 -0.39 2.36
CA THR A 61 13.95 0.95 1.98
C THR A 61 13.62 1.76 3.23
N HIS A 62 14.24 2.92 3.35
CA HIS A 62 13.96 3.90 4.41
C HIS A 62 13.26 5.12 3.81
N LEU A 63 12.10 5.45 4.36
CA LEU A 63 11.39 6.69 4.07
C LEU A 63 11.55 7.63 5.26
N GLN A 64 12.37 8.67 5.11
CA GLN A 64 12.59 9.69 6.13
C GLN A 64 11.52 10.77 6.00
N ALA A 65 10.74 10.99 7.06
CA ALA A 65 9.68 11.97 7.14
C ALA A 65 9.94 13.01 8.27
N GLN A 66 9.06 14.01 8.38
CA GLN A 66 9.15 15.03 9.43
C GLN A 66 8.94 14.46 10.84
N ASP A 67 8.12 13.42 10.95
CA ASP A 67 7.66 12.84 12.22
C ASP A 67 8.30 11.49 12.55
N GLY A 68 9.27 11.03 11.75
CA GLY A 68 9.99 9.80 11.99
C GLY A 68 10.49 9.16 10.71
N ARG A 69 10.80 7.86 10.81
CA ARG A 69 11.27 7.05 9.69
C ARG A 69 10.43 5.78 9.58
N LEU A 70 9.98 5.49 8.38
CA LEU A 70 9.36 4.22 8.02
C LEU A 70 10.40 3.35 7.32
N THR A 71 10.51 2.10 7.74
CA THR A 71 11.44 1.12 7.17
C THR A 71 10.67 -0.05 6.58
N LEU A 72 11.02 -0.42 5.35
CA LEU A 72 10.63 -1.65 4.69
C LEU A 72 11.85 -2.57 4.66
N PRO A 73 11.91 -3.61 5.51
CA PRO A 73 12.99 -4.59 5.48
C PRO A 73 12.95 -5.40 4.17
N PRO A 74 14.06 -6.03 3.76
CA PRO A 74 14.07 -6.86 2.56
C PRO A 74 13.11 -8.03 2.66
N LEU A 75 12.46 -8.37 1.52
CA LEU A 75 11.67 -9.59 1.37
C LEU A 75 12.43 -10.67 0.59
N GLY A 76 12.05 -11.90 0.80
CA GLY A 76 12.41 -13.01 -0.08
C GLY A 76 11.83 -12.81 -1.48
N ARG A 77 12.54 -13.28 -2.49
CA ARG A 77 12.18 -13.11 -3.90
C ARG A 77 10.75 -13.60 -4.21
N ASP A 78 10.41 -14.80 -3.74
CA ASP A 78 9.13 -15.43 -4.06
C ASP A 78 7.96 -14.69 -3.40
N ALA A 79 8.11 -14.26 -2.14
CA ALA A 79 7.10 -13.45 -1.45
C ALA A 79 6.90 -12.08 -2.11
N ALA A 80 7.99 -11.43 -2.54
CA ALA A 80 7.91 -10.18 -3.26
C ALA A 80 7.22 -10.34 -4.63
N GLN A 81 7.51 -11.44 -5.34
CA GLN A 81 6.84 -11.76 -6.61
C GLN A 81 5.34 -12.01 -6.42
N GLU A 82 4.95 -12.76 -5.39
CA GLU A 82 3.55 -13.03 -5.08
C GLU A 82 2.76 -11.73 -4.84
N HIS A 83 3.30 -10.80 -4.05
CA HIS A 83 2.64 -9.51 -3.82
C HIS A 83 2.55 -8.66 -5.10
N LEU A 84 3.56 -8.70 -5.97
CA LEU A 84 3.49 -8.03 -7.27
C LEU A 84 2.45 -8.67 -8.19
N ASP A 85 2.31 -9.99 -8.16
CA ASP A 85 1.31 -10.70 -8.96
C ASP A 85 -0.11 -10.30 -8.52
N HIS A 86 -0.36 -10.10 -7.21
CA HIS A 86 -1.62 -9.55 -6.70
C HIS A 86 -1.88 -8.13 -7.22
N ILE A 87 -0.87 -7.25 -7.17
CA ILE A 87 -0.97 -5.88 -7.72
C ILE A 87 -1.25 -5.93 -9.22
N GLY A 88 -0.52 -6.76 -9.97
CA GLY A 88 -0.70 -6.93 -11.41
C GLY A 88 -2.08 -7.50 -11.77
N HIS A 89 -2.62 -8.41 -10.95
CA HIS A 89 -3.97 -8.94 -11.10
C HIS A 89 -5.03 -7.85 -10.89
N ALA A 90 -4.95 -7.11 -9.78
CA ALA A 90 -5.84 -6.00 -9.49
C ALA A 90 -5.81 -4.93 -10.59
N TRP A 91 -4.62 -4.56 -11.05
CA TRP A 91 -4.46 -3.58 -12.13
C TRP A 91 -5.17 -4.01 -13.42
N ARG A 92 -5.03 -5.27 -13.83
CA ARG A 92 -5.68 -5.80 -15.03
C ARG A 92 -7.21 -5.84 -14.88
N GLN A 93 -7.71 -6.25 -13.72
CA GLN A 93 -9.14 -6.28 -13.46
C GLN A 93 -9.73 -4.86 -13.45
N ALA A 94 -9.01 -3.90 -12.86
CA ALA A 94 -9.41 -2.50 -12.83
C ALA A 94 -9.50 -1.83 -14.21
N LEU A 95 -8.84 -2.38 -15.24
CA LEU A 95 -9.01 -1.95 -16.63
C LEU A 95 -10.36 -2.37 -17.23
N CYS A 96 -11.02 -3.37 -16.65
CA CYS A 96 -12.28 -3.93 -17.16
C CYS A 96 -13.49 -3.44 -16.35
N GLU A 97 -13.32 -3.23 -15.05
CA GLU A 97 -14.40 -2.84 -14.12
C GLU A 97 -13.86 -2.01 -12.94
N PRO A 98 -14.67 -1.15 -12.34
CA PRO A 98 -14.29 -0.47 -11.10
C PRO A 98 -14.12 -1.48 -9.97
N LEU A 99 -12.93 -1.53 -9.36
CA LEU A 99 -12.71 -2.34 -8.18
C LEU A 99 -13.08 -1.56 -6.92
N PRO A 100 -13.68 -2.21 -5.89
CA PRO A 100 -13.97 -1.58 -4.62
C PRO A 100 -12.67 -1.42 -3.81
N ILE A 101 -11.83 -0.49 -4.24
CA ILE A 101 -10.51 -0.19 -3.66
C ILE A 101 -10.49 1.29 -3.27
N ALA A 102 -10.27 1.56 -1.99
CA ALA A 102 -10.06 2.90 -1.46
C ALA A 102 -8.87 2.83 -0.49
N CYS A 103 -7.76 3.47 -0.86
CA CYS A 103 -6.45 3.22 -0.25
C CYS A 103 -6.39 3.64 1.22
N ALA A 104 -6.76 4.87 1.55
CA ALA A 104 -6.72 5.34 2.94
C ALA A 104 -7.78 4.65 3.80
N THR A 105 -8.93 4.32 3.22
CA THR A 105 -10.01 3.55 3.85
C THR A 105 -9.56 2.13 4.18
N ALA A 106 -8.81 1.47 3.28
CA ALA A 106 -8.26 0.14 3.51
C ALA A 106 -7.28 0.12 4.69
N PHE A 107 -6.41 1.12 4.81
CA PHE A 107 -5.52 1.22 5.97
C PHE A 107 -6.25 1.57 7.26
N ALA A 108 -7.33 2.35 7.20
CA ALA A 108 -8.19 2.59 8.36
C ALA A 108 -8.90 1.32 8.81
N TRP A 109 -9.37 0.48 7.85
CA TRP A 109 -9.89 -0.86 8.13
C TRP A 109 -8.87 -1.71 8.86
N LEU A 110 -7.68 -1.91 8.29
CA LEU A 110 -6.61 -2.76 8.88
C LEU A 110 -6.23 -2.31 10.29
N LYS A 111 -6.10 -1.00 10.50
CA LYS A 111 -5.81 -0.45 11.84
C LYS A 111 -6.97 -0.63 12.81
N GLY A 112 -8.19 -0.56 12.33
CA GLY A 112 -9.41 -0.79 13.12
C GLY A 112 -9.57 -2.25 13.52
N GLU A 113 -9.21 -3.20 12.65
CA GLU A 113 -9.25 -4.64 12.93
C GLU A 113 -8.40 -5.04 14.15
N GLU A 114 -7.33 -4.31 14.47
CA GLU A 114 -6.56 -4.50 15.70
C GLU A 114 -7.39 -4.30 16.99
N LYS A 115 -8.56 -3.67 16.87
CA LYS A 115 -9.48 -3.32 17.97
C LYS A 115 -10.92 -3.77 17.73
N ASP A 116 -11.13 -4.70 16.82
CA ASP A 116 -12.44 -5.21 16.41
C ASP A 116 -13.43 -4.11 15.95
N ASN A 117 -12.91 -3.03 15.33
CA ASN A 117 -13.71 -1.91 14.83
C ASN A 117 -13.35 -1.45 13.40
N GLY A 118 -12.85 -2.38 12.57
CA GLY A 118 -12.39 -2.12 11.20
C GLY A 118 -13.43 -1.40 10.34
N GLU A 119 -14.67 -1.91 10.31
CA GLU A 119 -15.75 -1.29 9.53
C GLU A 119 -16.04 0.15 9.95
N TYR A 120 -16.08 0.42 11.24
CA TYR A 120 -16.35 1.76 11.77
C TYR A 120 -15.27 2.77 11.36
N GLU A 121 -13.98 2.42 11.52
CA GLU A 121 -12.87 3.29 11.17
C GLU A 121 -12.76 3.49 9.65
N ALA A 122 -13.03 2.44 8.87
CA ALA A 122 -13.06 2.53 7.41
C ALA A 122 -14.19 3.44 6.92
N ARG A 123 -15.42 3.27 7.43
CA ARG A 123 -16.56 4.12 7.09
C ARG A 123 -16.27 5.60 7.39
N LYS A 124 -15.72 5.87 8.56
CA LYS A 124 -15.34 7.22 8.97
C LYS A 124 -14.24 7.81 8.08
N GLN A 125 -13.32 7.00 7.56
CA GLN A 125 -12.29 7.44 6.62
C GLN A 125 -12.85 7.67 5.21
N PHE A 126 -13.80 6.85 4.78
CA PHE A 126 -14.40 6.90 3.45
C PHE A 126 -15.37 8.08 3.30
N GLU A 127 -16.31 8.21 4.24
CA GLU A 127 -17.37 9.22 4.21
C GLU A 127 -16.93 10.53 4.87
N SER A 128 -17.44 11.64 4.35
CA SER A 128 -17.21 12.95 4.95
C SER A 128 -18.01 13.12 6.23
N GLY A 129 -17.42 13.74 7.23
CA GLY A 129 -18.04 14.09 8.50
C GLY A 129 -17.98 15.59 8.77
N PHE A 130 -18.48 16.02 9.94
CA PHE A 130 -18.54 17.43 10.31
C PHE A 130 -17.17 18.14 10.32
N MET A 131 -16.09 17.43 10.70
CA MET A 131 -14.74 17.98 10.88
C MET A 131 -13.70 17.45 9.89
N HIS A 132 -14.08 16.61 8.94
CA HIS A 132 -13.15 16.03 7.97
C HIS A 132 -13.83 15.75 6.64
N THR A 133 -13.04 15.81 5.58
CA THR A 133 -13.42 15.38 4.24
C THR A 133 -13.02 13.92 4.05
N GLY A 134 -13.95 13.07 3.70
CA GLY A 134 -13.72 11.64 3.43
C GLY A 134 -12.88 11.39 2.18
N GLU A 135 -12.40 10.16 2.02
CA GLU A 135 -11.63 9.76 0.84
C GLU A 135 -12.48 9.83 -0.42
N GLN A 136 -13.74 9.42 -0.35
CA GLN A 136 -14.68 9.47 -1.46
C GLN A 136 -14.80 10.88 -2.06
N GLU A 137 -14.95 11.91 -1.22
CA GLU A 137 -15.10 13.30 -1.69
C GLU A 137 -13.80 13.87 -2.27
N LYS A 138 -12.63 13.42 -1.76
CA LYS A 138 -11.31 13.82 -2.28
C LYS A 138 -10.98 13.20 -3.63
N GLU A 139 -11.53 12.01 -3.91
CA GLU A 139 -11.22 11.20 -5.08
C GLU A 139 -12.45 11.09 -5.99
N PRO A 140 -12.59 11.97 -7.00
CA PRO A 140 -13.79 11.99 -7.87
C PRO A 140 -14.08 10.66 -8.57
N ALA A 141 -13.08 9.81 -8.78
CA ALA A 141 -13.26 8.48 -9.35
C ALA A 141 -13.99 7.56 -8.38
N LEU A 142 -13.65 7.61 -7.08
CA LEU A 142 -14.36 6.86 -6.04
C LEU A 142 -15.82 7.34 -5.92
N ALA A 143 -16.05 8.65 -5.86
CA ALA A 143 -17.40 9.22 -5.75
C ALA A 143 -18.32 8.80 -6.91
N ARG A 144 -17.78 8.58 -8.11
CA ARG A 144 -18.55 8.12 -9.27
C ARG A 144 -18.85 6.62 -9.22
N ALA A 145 -17.94 5.83 -8.70
CA ALA A 145 -18.09 4.38 -8.65
C ALA A 145 -18.88 3.91 -7.41
N TRP A 146 -18.63 4.57 -6.26
CA TRP A 146 -19.12 4.16 -4.95
C TRP A 146 -19.71 5.36 -4.22
N THR A 147 -21.07 5.42 -4.17
CA THR A 147 -21.83 6.57 -3.63
C THR A 147 -21.69 6.74 -2.11
N ASP A 148 -21.46 5.65 -1.41
CA ASP A 148 -21.31 5.58 0.04
C ASP A 148 -20.50 4.33 0.42
N PHE A 149 -20.21 4.15 1.69
CA PHE A 149 -19.42 3.02 2.17
C PHE A 149 -20.16 1.68 2.03
N ASP A 150 -21.49 1.67 2.14
CA ASP A 150 -22.27 0.46 1.93
C ASP A 150 -22.20 -0.01 0.47
N ALA A 151 -22.23 0.92 -0.47
CA ALA A 151 -22.01 0.63 -1.89
C ALA A 151 -20.59 0.07 -2.16
N LEU A 152 -19.55 0.57 -1.45
CA LEU A 152 -18.19 0.04 -1.54
C LEU A 152 -18.10 -1.41 -1.02
N LEU A 153 -18.84 -1.75 0.03
CA LEU A 153 -18.86 -3.10 0.62
C LEU A 153 -19.76 -4.09 -0.12
N ALA A 154 -20.74 -3.61 -0.89
CA ALA A 154 -21.75 -4.45 -1.52
C ALA A 154 -21.22 -5.51 -2.50
N PRO A 155 -20.20 -5.25 -3.35
CA PRO A 155 -19.61 -6.27 -4.20
C PRO A 155 -18.97 -7.40 -3.39
N ARG A 156 -19.19 -8.66 -3.83
CA ARG A 156 -18.73 -9.85 -3.10
C ARG A 156 -17.57 -10.54 -3.81
N HIS A 157 -16.68 -11.11 -3.01
CA HIS A 157 -15.67 -12.07 -3.45
C HIS A 157 -15.74 -13.30 -2.54
N GLY A 158 -16.42 -14.35 -3.00
CA GLY A 158 -16.76 -15.48 -2.14
C GLY A 158 -17.63 -15.06 -0.96
N ASP A 159 -17.20 -15.40 0.26
CA ASP A 159 -17.94 -15.14 1.50
C ASP A 159 -17.67 -13.75 2.10
N VAL A 160 -16.66 -13.01 1.60
CA VAL A 160 -16.31 -11.67 2.09
C VAL A 160 -16.71 -10.58 1.10
N SER A 161 -16.68 -9.31 1.53
CA SER A 161 -16.81 -8.21 0.59
C SER A 161 -15.58 -8.15 -0.33
N ALA A 162 -15.76 -7.70 -1.57
CA ALA A 162 -14.62 -7.54 -2.48
C ALA A 162 -13.67 -6.44 -1.98
N PHE A 163 -14.15 -5.45 -1.21
CA PHE A 163 -13.31 -4.47 -0.53
C PHE A 163 -12.36 -5.14 0.49
N GLU A 164 -12.88 -6.03 1.35
CA GLU A 164 -12.05 -6.78 2.32
C GLU A 164 -11.03 -7.67 1.60
N TYR A 165 -11.47 -8.38 0.57
CA TYR A 165 -10.58 -9.21 -0.25
C TYR A 165 -9.41 -8.39 -0.82
N TRP A 166 -9.69 -7.27 -1.51
CA TRP A 166 -8.64 -6.44 -2.08
C TRP A 166 -7.79 -5.73 -1.02
N THR A 167 -8.38 -5.36 0.10
CA THR A 167 -7.64 -4.82 1.25
C THR A 167 -6.60 -5.83 1.74
N GLY A 168 -6.98 -7.09 1.88
CA GLY A 168 -6.09 -8.18 2.25
C GLY A 168 -4.99 -8.42 1.22
N GLN A 169 -5.30 -8.40 -0.07
CA GLN A 169 -4.34 -8.68 -1.14
C GLN A 169 -3.33 -7.55 -1.37
N LEU A 170 -3.76 -6.30 -1.31
CA LEU A 170 -2.97 -5.15 -1.77
C LEU A 170 -2.33 -4.36 -0.62
N TYR A 171 -3.03 -4.20 0.51
CA TYR A 171 -2.64 -3.26 1.56
C TYR A 171 -2.18 -3.94 2.85
N ALA A 172 -2.76 -5.08 3.22
CA ALA A 172 -2.34 -5.81 4.41
C ALA A 172 -0.86 -6.22 4.39
N PRO A 173 -0.26 -6.66 3.25
CA PRO A 173 1.17 -6.96 3.20
C PRO A 173 2.05 -5.75 3.51
N LEU A 174 1.73 -4.58 2.95
CA LEU A 174 2.45 -3.34 3.27
C LEU A 174 2.31 -2.98 4.75
N TYR A 175 1.08 -3.03 5.27
CA TYR A 175 0.79 -2.70 6.66
C TYR A 175 1.59 -3.57 7.63
N ALA A 176 1.59 -4.89 7.41
CA ALA A 176 2.29 -5.86 8.24
C ALA A 176 3.82 -5.79 8.13
N HIS A 177 4.34 -5.40 6.95
CA HIS A 177 5.78 -5.39 6.68
C HIS A 177 6.47 -4.09 7.11
N THR A 178 5.70 -3.05 7.41
CA THR A 178 6.23 -1.73 7.77
C THR A 178 6.71 -1.67 9.22
N GLN A 179 7.89 -1.05 9.42
CA GLN A 179 8.43 -0.73 10.74
C GLN A 179 8.51 0.79 10.90
N TRP A 180 7.94 1.31 11.98
CA TRP A 180 7.99 2.73 12.30
C TRP A 180 9.02 3.02 13.39
N HIS A 181 9.84 4.05 13.16
CA HIS A 181 10.83 4.53 14.11
C HIS A 181 10.58 6.01 14.43
N GLN A 182 10.62 6.35 15.71
CA GLN A 182 10.47 7.75 16.13
C GLN A 182 11.74 8.56 15.81
N PRO A 183 11.63 9.91 15.72
CA PRO A 183 12.82 10.74 15.54
C PRO A 183 13.86 10.50 16.64
N GLY A 184 15.10 10.22 16.24
CA GLY A 184 16.22 9.94 17.16
C GLY A 184 16.40 8.49 17.58
N GLU A 185 15.52 7.57 17.19
CA GLU A 185 15.76 6.14 17.38
C GLU A 185 16.85 5.64 16.40
N PRO A 186 17.79 4.80 16.86
CA PRO A 186 18.78 4.17 15.98
C PRO A 186 18.10 3.28 14.93
N ALA A 187 18.81 3.10 13.84
CA ALA A 187 18.36 2.22 12.74
C ALA A 187 18.61 0.76 13.07
#